data_47adde34d6f9b7f87055e00a499440a5
#
_entry.id   47adde34d6f9b7f87055e00a499440a5
#
_cell.length_a   1.000
_cell.length_b   1.000
_cell.length_c   1.000
_cell.angle_alpha   90.00
_cell.angle_beta   90.00
_cell.angle_gamma   90.00
#
_symmetry.space_group_name_H-M   'P 1'
#
loop_
_entity.id
_entity.type
_entity.pdbx_description
1 polymer ?
#
loop_
_entity_poly.entity_id
_entity_poly.type
_entity_poly.pdbx_seq_one_letter_code
_entity_poly.pdbx_strand_id
1 'polypeptide(L)'
;MTTTTCPNCKTELSPQTLSGSLYVCPRCGTYLHMPARERIMMLADPRAFKELDRGLVSVDPLRFTDQRSYRERLAEARRRTGLREAVVIGEARLEGRPVVLVVFDFDFMGGTMGSVVGEKVADAFEHATRRRWPVVSVVASGGARMQEGMLSLMQMAKTAATRAGHDRAGLAHIAVLTDPTFGGVAASFASLADVLIAEPGAEIGFVGPRVIDLTLNEPQPADSHRAEALFRAGMVDLVVGRPELRATVAFLVGHLSRPSARRARTLPGRAGAGVIRSVPEQSPPPPWHTVQLARHAGRPTSLEYITRLFARFVELHGDRQLGDDAAIVCGLGELKGQTVVVVAQERGRTDEEQAQRRRGRPFPEGYRKALRLMQLAAKFGLPVVTLIDTPGAYPGYQAEQRGIAQALAHNLQAMASLPTPIVSVVIGEGGSGGALALGVADRVLMLQNAIYSVISPEGAAAILFRDAARAQQVAEALKITADDLLRLGVIDGIVPEPEGGAHTDADLAARRLGGALQATLRDLTRMSVDTLLRRRYQKYRHIGKVGVYWRQVVRREMQELLDALEQRLLRREHGAGPDEDVRRRKDPAAQ
;
A
#
# COMPACT_ATOMS: atom_id res chain seq x y z
N MET A 1 -48.10 -6.96 1.39
CA MET A 1 -46.64 -6.73 1.33
C MET A 1 -46.40 -5.60 0.33
N THR A 2 -45.89 -4.45 0.79
CA THR A 2 -45.72 -3.28 -0.06
C THR A 2 -44.51 -3.48 -1.01
N THR A 3 -44.77 -3.38 -2.30
CA THR A 3 -43.73 -3.34 -3.34
C THR A 3 -42.92 -2.05 -3.25
N THR A 4 -41.64 -2.10 -3.58
CA THR A 4 -40.75 -0.93 -3.67
C THR A 4 -40.50 -0.62 -5.13
N THR A 5 -40.65 0.65 -5.53
CA THR A 5 -40.36 1.07 -6.91
C THR A 5 -38.89 1.47 -7.04
N CYS A 6 -38.15 0.93 -7.99
CA CYS A 6 -36.80 1.35 -8.30
C CYS A 6 -36.76 2.84 -8.70
N PRO A 7 -35.96 3.69 -8.04
CA PRO A 7 -35.94 5.13 -8.34
C PRO A 7 -35.44 5.44 -9.76
N ASN A 8 -34.60 4.58 -10.33
CA ASN A 8 -34.01 4.78 -11.67
C ASN A 8 -34.92 4.23 -12.78
N CYS A 9 -35.17 2.94 -12.82
CA CYS A 9 -35.90 2.30 -13.95
C CYS A 9 -37.40 2.10 -13.70
N LYS A 10 -37.92 2.55 -12.55
CA LYS A 10 -39.36 2.48 -12.16
C LYS A 10 -39.94 1.06 -12.08
N THR A 11 -39.10 0.03 -12.09
CA THR A 11 -39.56 -1.36 -11.92
C THR A 11 -40.08 -1.58 -10.50
N GLU A 12 -41.21 -2.22 -10.34
CA GLU A 12 -41.74 -2.66 -9.05
C GLU A 12 -41.01 -3.92 -8.58
N LEU A 13 -40.52 -3.88 -7.34
CA LEU A 13 -39.71 -4.92 -6.72
C LEU A 13 -40.43 -5.47 -5.49
N SER A 14 -40.67 -6.78 -5.45
CA SER A 14 -41.22 -7.44 -4.27
C SER A 14 -40.17 -7.53 -3.16
N PRO A 15 -40.55 -7.66 -1.87
CA PRO A 15 -39.60 -7.90 -0.78
C PRO A 15 -38.70 -9.13 -1.01
N GLN A 16 -39.26 -10.20 -1.60
CA GLN A 16 -38.47 -11.40 -1.94
C GLN A 16 -37.43 -11.11 -3.02
N THR A 17 -37.81 -10.36 -4.06
CA THR A 17 -36.86 -9.92 -5.11
C THR A 17 -35.75 -9.08 -4.53
N LEU A 18 -36.09 -8.12 -3.65
CA LEU A 18 -35.12 -7.24 -2.99
C LEU A 18 -34.13 -8.03 -2.13
N SER A 19 -34.62 -8.90 -1.25
CA SER A 19 -33.76 -9.71 -0.40
C SER A 19 -32.89 -10.67 -1.23
N GLY A 20 -33.46 -11.33 -2.23
CA GLY A 20 -32.74 -12.26 -3.11
C GLY A 20 -31.66 -11.59 -3.98
N SER A 21 -31.86 -10.32 -4.34
CA SER A 21 -30.88 -9.52 -5.10
C SER A 21 -29.98 -8.64 -4.22
N LEU A 22 -29.96 -8.85 -2.91
CA LEU A 22 -29.22 -8.01 -1.95
C LEU A 22 -29.54 -6.51 -2.10
N TYR A 23 -30.81 -6.17 -2.37
CA TYR A 23 -31.27 -4.79 -2.59
C TYR A 23 -30.58 -4.08 -3.77
N VAL A 24 -30.15 -4.83 -4.78
CA VAL A 24 -29.72 -4.31 -6.07
C VAL A 24 -30.83 -4.56 -7.09
N CYS A 25 -31.25 -3.55 -7.82
CA CYS A 25 -32.29 -3.70 -8.83
C CYS A 25 -31.83 -4.67 -9.93
N PRO A 26 -32.52 -5.80 -10.15
CA PRO A 26 -32.08 -6.80 -11.14
C PRO A 26 -32.20 -6.31 -12.58
N ARG A 27 -32.97 -5.23 -12.84
CA ARG A 27 -33.16 -4.67 -14.17
C ARG A 27 -32.08 -3.65 -14.56
N CYS A 28 -31.66 -2.78 -13.64
CA CYS A 28 -30.78 -1.67 -13.97
C CYS A 28 -29.54 -1.55 -13.07
N GLY A 29 -29.32 -2.47 -12.12
CA GLY A 29 -28.15 -2.48 -11.25
C GLY A 29 -28.15 -1.39 -10.16
N THR A 30 -29.22 -0.58 -10.03
CA THR A 30 -29.29 0.48 -9.01
C THR A 30 -29.29 -0.12 -7.60
N TYR A 31 -28.42 0.39 -6.73
CA TYR A 31 -28.36 0.05 -5.32
C TYR A 31 -29.46 0.79 -4.56
N LEU A 32 -30.33 0.04 -3.88
CA LEU A 32 -31.37 0.59 -3.02
C LEU A 32 -30.91 0.56 -1.56
N HIS A 33 -31.54 1.37 -0.71
CA HIS A 33 -31.27 1.33 0.72
C HIS A 33 -31.58 -0.06 1.26
N MET A 34 -30.62 -0.61 2.01
CA MET A 34 -30.74 -1.93 2.62
C MET A 34 -30.94 -1.75 4.13
N PRO A 35 -32.03 -2.27 4.73
CA PRO A 35 -32.26 -2.15 6.15
C PRO A 35 -31.10 -2.72 7.00
N ALA A 36 -30.83 -2.11 8.15
CA ALA A 36 -29.70 -2.50 8.99
C ALA A 36 -29.72 -4.00 9.36
N ARG A 37 -30.88 -4.58 9.62
CA ARG A 37 -31.01 -6.01 9.96
C ARG A 37 -30.67 -6.92 8.79
N GLU A 38 -31.06 -6.57 7.58
CA GLU A 38 -30.70 -7.29 6.35
C GLU A 38 -29.18 -7.21 6.11
N ARG A 39 -28.59 -6.02 6.33
CA ARG A 39 -27.16 -5.80 6.22
C ARG A 39 -26.36 -6.65 7.21
N ILE A 40 -26.85 -6.76 8.45
CA ILE A 40 -26.27 -7.62 9.48
C ILE A 40 -26.34 -9.09 9.06
N MET A 41 -27.50 -9.54 8.56
CA MET A 41 -27.67 -10.93 8.07
C MET A 41 -26.77 -11.25 6.87
N MET A 42 -26.54 -10.28 5.98
CA MET A 42 -25.63 -10.44 4.85
C MET A 42 -24.18 -10.62 5.28
N LEU A 43 -23.74 -9.89 6.33
CA LEU A 43 -22.33 -9.88 6.76
C LEU A 43 -22.02 -10.96 7.79
N ALA A 44 -22.84 -11.06 8.84
CA ALA A 44 -22.56 -11.95 9.96
C ALA A 44 -22.80 -13.43 9.64
N ASP A 45 -22.09 -14.29 10.34
CA ASP A 45 -22.37 -15.72 10.32
C ASP A 45 -23.78 -16.00 10.88
N PRO A 46 -24.49 -17.04 10.39
CA PRO A 46 -25.83 -17.36 10.85
C PRO A 46 -25.93 -17.45 12.38
N ARG A 47 -26.90 -16.73 12.96
CA ARG A 47 -27.17 -16.68 14.43
C ARG A 47 -26.01 -16.16 15.28
N ALA A 48 -24.99 -15.54 14.69
CA ALA A 48 -23.82 -15.05 15.42
C ALA A 48 -23.94 -13.58 15.89
N PHE A 49 -25.01 -12.88 15.56
CA PHE A 49 -25.21 -11.49 15.94
C PHE A 49 -25.91 -11.36 17.31
N LYS A 50 -25.30 -10.59 18.21
CA LYS A 50 -25.85 -10.22 19.52
C LYS A 50 -25.87 -8.68 19.64
N GLU A 51 -27.05 -8.10 19.58
CA GLU A 51 -27.26 -6.65 19.67
C GLU A 51 -26.83 -6.11 21.04
N LEU A 52 -26.05 -5.03 21.03
CA LEU A 52 -25.67 -4.26 22.22
C LEU A 52 -26.55 -3.01 22.33
N ASP A 53 -26.69 -2.46 23.55
CA ASP A 53 -27.37 -1.19 23.86
C ASP A 53 -28.76 -1.03 23.22
N ARG A 54 -29.46 -2.14 23.14
CA ARG A 54 -30.81 -2.20 22.55
C ARG A 54 -31.80 -1.26 23.27
N GLY A 55 -31.53 -0.94 24.53
CA GLY A 55 -32.38 -0.08 25.36
C GLY A 55 -32.27 1.42 25.07
N LEU A 56 -31.15 1.86 24.45
CA LEU A 56 -30.90 3.28 24.19
C LEU A 56 -31.83 3.83 23.14
N VAL A 57 -32.50 4.94 23.43
CA VAL A 57 -33.45 5.63 22.56
C VAL A 57 -33.25 7.13 22.62
N SER A 58 -33.30 7.82 21.49
CA SER A 58 -33.26 9.29 21.47
C SER A 58 -34.46 9.89 22.16
N VAL A 59 -34.18 10.95 22.90
CA VAL A 59 -35.14 11.86 23.53
C VAL A 59 -34.99 13.24 22.87
N ASP A 60 -35.93 14.14 23.17
CA ASP A 60 -35.89 15.51 22.63
C ASP A 60 -35.39 16.47 23.73
N PRO A 61 -34.06 16.71 23.84
CA PRO A 61 -33.52 17.56 24.92
C PRO A 61 -33.77 19.05 24.66
N LEU A 62 -33.99 19.44 23.39
CA LEU A 62 -34.14 20.85 22.99
C LEU A 62 -35.60 21.27 22.80
N ARG A 63 -36.54 20.34 22.86
CA ARG A 63 -37.95 20.55 22.50
C ARG A 63 -38.08 21.10 21.08
N PHE A 64 -37.31 20.55 20.17
CA PHE A 64 -37.21 21.03 18.80
C PHE A 64 -38.51 20.81 18.02
N THR A 65 -38.95 21.86 17.38
CA THR A 65 -40.12 21.84 16.50
C THR A 65 -39.85 22.72 15.27
N ASP A 66 -40.00 22.13 14.11
CA ASP A 66 -40.09 22.84 12.82
C ASP A 66 -41.52 22.76 12.29
N GLN A 67 -41.78 22.13 11.15
CA GLN A 67 -43.15 21.82 10.70
C GLN A 67 -43.82 20.71 11.54
N ARG A 68 -43.02 19.90 12.25
CA ARG A 68 -43.45 18.82 13.13
C ARG A 68 -42.48 18.69 14.30
N SER A 69 -42.95 18.26 15.48
CA SER A 69 -42.06 18.07 16.61
C SER A 69 -41.06 16.92 16.38
N TYR A 70 -39.87 17.04 16.96
CA TYR A 70 -38.85 15.99 16.88
C TYR A 70 -39.35 14.67 17.48
N ARG A 71 -40.16 14.72 18.54
CA ARG A 71 -40.79 13.54 19.14
C ARG A 71 -41.70 12.80 18.17
N GLU A 72 -42.49 13.50 17.36
CA GLU A 72 -43.34 12.89 16.32
C GLU A 72 -42.53 12.22 15.24
N ARG A 73 -41.43 12.88 14.79
CA ARG A 73 -40.51 12.29 13.77
C ARG A 73 -39.86 11.02 14.31
N LEU A 74 -39.40 10.99 15.57
CA LEU A 74 -38.85 9.80 16.21
C LEU A 74 -39.88 8.67 16.31
N ALA A 75 -41.12 8.99 16.71
CA ALA A 75 -42.19 8.00 16.82
C ALA A 75 -42.55 7.39 15.45
N GLU A 76 -42.57 8.20 14.38
CA GLU A 76 -42.80 7.74 13.01
C GLU A 76 -41.66 6.87 12.51
N ALA A 77 -40.39 7.29 12.68
CA ALA A 77 -39.24 6.52 12.28
C ALA A 77 -39.21 5.14 12.95
N ARG A 78 -39.52 5.08 14.25
CA ARG A 78 -39.63 3.81 15.02
C ARG A 78 -40.73 2.90 14.47
N ARG A 79 -41.92 3.45 14.13
CA ARG A 79 -43.01 2.66 13.55
C ARG A 79 -42.65 2.13 12.17
N ARG A 80 -42.00 2.95 11.32
CA ARG A 80 -41.67 2.59 9.96
C ARG A 80 -40.56 1.55 9.88
N THR A 81 -39.51 1.68 10.69
CA THR A 81 -38.31 0.82 10.61
C THR A 81 -38.31 -0.34 11.60
N GLY A 82 -39.14 -0.28 12.65
CA GLY A 82 -39.09 -1.22 13.78
C GLY A 82 -37.83 -1.09 14.64
N LEU A 83 -36.96 -0.10 14.33
CA LEU A 83 -35.74 0.19 15.07
C LEU A 83 -36.00 1.21 16.19
N ARG A 84 -35.14 1.22 17.18
CA ARG A 84 -35.17 2.22 18.26
C ARG A 84 -34.35 3.46 17.93
N GLU A 85 -33.33 3.30 17.08
CA GLU A 85 -32.43 4.38 16.64
C GLU A 85 -31.82 4.05 15.28
N ALA A 86 -31.21 5.04 14.62
CA ALA A 86 -30.63 4.96 13.28
C ALA A 86 -29.39 4.06 13.16
N VAL A 87 -28.87 3.55 14.27
CA VAL A 87 -27.74 2.63 14.27
C VAL A 87 -28.02 1.41 15.14
N VAL A 88 -27.66 0.24 14.63
CA VAL A 88 -27.66 -1.04 15.35
C VAL A 88 -26.19 -1.44 15.56
N ILE A 89 -25.83 -1.72 16.81
CA ILE A 89 -24.49 -2.18 17.17
C ILE A 89 -24.55 -3.55 17.83
N GLY A 90 -23.50 -4.36 17.66
CA GLY A 90 -23.49 -5.67 18.31
C GLY A 90 -22.24 -6.49 18.06
N GLU A 91 -22.09 -7.53 18.87
CA GLU A 91 -21.12 -8.59 18.66
C GLU A 91 -21.56 -9.47 17.49
N ALA A 92 -20.61 -9.86 16.65
CA ALA A 92 -20.85 -10.76 15.52
C ALA A 92 -19.64 -11.67 15.28
N ARG A 93 -19.82 -12.62 14.34
CA ARG A 93 -18.72 -13.36 13.75
C ARG A 93 -18.79 -13.24 12.22
N LEU A 94 -17.62 -13.12 11.60
CA LEU A 94 -17.44 -13.18 10.16
C LEU A 94 -16.43 -14.30 9.87
N GLU A 95 -16.90 -15.35 9.22
CA GLU A 95 -16.11 -16.59 9.00
C GLU A 95 -15.45 -17.09 10.31
N GLY A 96 -16.24 -17.15 11.38
CA GLY A 96 -15.83 -17.60 12.70
C GLY A 96 -15.02 -16.56 13.52
N ARG A 97 -14.57 -15.45 12.92
CA ARG A 97 -13.79 -14.42 13.61
C ARG A 97 -14.69 -13.42 14.31
N PRO A 98 -14.43 -13.09 15.59
CA PRO A 98 -15.23 -12.13 16.31
C PRO A 98 -14.97 -10.71 15.83
N VAL A 99 -16.06 -9.93 15.72
CA VAL A 99 -16.04 -8.52 15.35
C VAL A 99 -17.13 -7.76 16.11
N VAL A 100 -17.02 -6.44 16.18
CA VAL A 100 -18.14 -5.57 16.56
C VAL A 100 -18.66 -4.91 15.27
N LEU A 101 -19.95 -5.06 15.01
CA LEU A 101 -20.65 -4.41 13.91
C LEU A 101 -21.28 -3.11 14.37
N VAL A 102 -21.20 -2.08 13.53
CA VAL A 102 -21.87 -0.79 13.64
C VAL A 102 -22.61 -0.55 12.32
N VAL A 103 -23.94 -0.72 12.31
CA VAL A 103 -24.71 -0.71 11.06
C VAL A 103 -25.78 0.37 11.11
N PHE A 104 -25.65 1.35 10.23
CA PHE A 104 -26.60 2.45 10.07
C PHE A 104 -27.79 2.03 9.23
N ASP A 105 -28.94 2.62 9.55
CA ASP A 105 -30.19 2.48 8.81
C ASP A 105 -30.65 3.85 8.32
N PHE A 106 -30.59 4.06 7.02
CA PHE A 106 -30.94 5.35 6.43
C PHE A 106 -32.42 5.67 6.55
N ASP A 107 -33.29 4.65 6.60
CA ASP A 107 -34.72 4.85 6.74
C ASP A 107 -35.10 5.40 8.11
N PHE A 108 -34.24 5.27 9.11
CA PHE A 108 -34.45 5.94 10.40
C PHE A 108 -33.88 7.36 10.35
N MET A 109 -34.71 8.34 10.08
CA MET A 109 -34.35 9.78 10.07
C MET A 109 -33.11 10.11 9.20
N GLY A 110 -32.99 9.48 8.03
CA GLY A 110 -31.85 9.68 7.13
C GLY A 110 -30.53 9.16 7.69
N GLY A 111 -30.53 8.20 8.62
CA GLY A 111 -29.30 7.69 9.23
C GLY A 111 -28.53 8.76 10.04
N THR A 112 -29.16 9.88 10.39
CA THR A 112 -28.46 11.02 10.98
C THR A 112 -27.96 10.74 12.39
N MET A 113 -26.76 11.26 12.70
CA MET A 113 -26.10 11.09 14.01
C MET A 113 -26.58 12.11 15.02
N GLY A 114 -27.44 11.68 15.95
CA GLY A 114 -27.77 12.39 17.20
C GLY A 114 -26.99 11.82 18.37
N SER A 115 -27.29 12.30 19.57
CA SER A 115 -26.61 11.93 20.83
C SER A 115 -26.57 10.43 21.08
N VAL A 116 -27.67 9.72 20.86
CA VAL A 116 -27.76 8.26 21.07
C VAL A 116 -27.03 7.49 19.98
N VAL A 117 -27.06 7.94 18.71
CA VAL A 117 -26.26 7.33 17.66
C VAL A 117 -24.78 7.45 17.98
N GLY A 118 -24.31 8.66 18.35
CA GLY A 118 -22.92 8.88 18.74
C GLY A 118 -22.51 8.08 19.98
N GLU A 119 -23.40 7.91 20.98
CA GLU A 119 -23.17 7.05 22.14
C GLU A 119 -22.96 5.59 21.71
N LYS A 120 -23.91 5.02 20.97
CA LYS A 120 -23.79 3.64 20.48
C LYS A 120 -22.52 3.40 19.67
N VAL A 121 -22.13 4.33 18.79
CA VAL A 121 -20.87 4.24 18.06
C VAL A 121 -19.67 4.24 19.01
N ALA A 122 -19.67 5.13 20.00
CA ALA A 122 -18.62 5.20 21.01
C ALA A 122 -18.54 3.90 21.84
N ASP A 123 -19.67 3.41 22.32
CA ASP A 123 -19.77 2.15 23.07
C ASP A 123 -19.28 0.95 22.25
N ALA A 124 -19.59 0.92 20.94
CA ALA A 124 -19.09 -0.12 20.04
C ALA A 124 -17.54 -0.13 19.95
N PHE A 125 -16.91 1.05 19.79
CA PHE A 125 -15.45 1.15 19.77
C PHE A 125 -14.83 0.79 21.12
N GLU A 126 -15.39 1.26 22.22
CA GLU A 126 -14.91 0.93 23.56
C GLU A 126 -15.07 -0.56 23.87
N HIS A 127 -16.23 -1.14 23.54
CA HIS A 127 -16.49 -2.57 23.70
C HIS A 127 -15.50 -3.41 22.89
N ALA A 128 -15.33 -3.07 21.61
CA ALA A 128 -14.36 -3.72 20.73
C ALA A 128 -12.92 -3.62 21.27
N THR A 129 -12.55 -2.45 21.80
CA THR A 129 -11.24 -2.21 22.41
C THR A 129 -11.01 -3.08 23.64
N ARG A 130 -11.98 -3.16 24.56
CA ARG A 130 -11.90 -4.06 25.72
C ARG A 130 -11.79 -5.54 25.33
N ARG A 131 -12.55 -5.95 24.30
CA ARG A 131 -12.53 -7.33 23.76
C ARG A 131 -11.31 -7.62 22.87
N ARG A 132 -10.60 -6.59 22.44
CA ARG A 132 -9.53 -6.66 21.43
C ARG A 132 -10.01 -7.22 20.08
N TRP A 133 -11.20 -6.81 19.66
CA TRP A 133 -11.83 -7.19 18.41
C TRP A 133 -11.81 -6.03 17.41
N PRO A 134 -11.78 -6.31 16.10
CA PRO A 134 -11.96 -5.27 15.09
C PRO A 134 -13.39 -4.74 15.07
N VAL A 135 -13.52 -3.50 14.56
CA VAL A 135 -14.82 -2.87 14.26
C VAL A 135 -15.06 -2.91 12.76
N VAL A 136 -16.26 -3.29 12.35
CA VAL A 136 -16.74 -3.13 10.98
C VAL A 136 -17.96 -2.21 11.02
N SER A 137 -17.85 -1.04 10.41
CA SER A 137 -18.96 -0.09 10.31
C SER A 137 -19.53 -0.10 8.90
N VAL A 138 -20.86 -0.17 8.77
CA VAL A 138 -21.59 0.05 7.52
C VAL A 138 -22.39 1.33 7.68
N VAL A 139 -22.04 2.34 6.91
CA VAL A 139 -22.48 3.70 7.11
C VAL A 139 -23.42 4.12 5.98
N ALA A 140 -24.62 4.56 6.38
CA ALA A 140 -25.60 5.21 5.52
C ALA A 140 -26.20 6.40 6.28
N SER A 141 -25.80 7.65 5.94
CA SER A 141 -26.14 8.80 6.76
C SER A 141 -26.15 10.11 5.99
N GLY A 142 -27.15 10.93 6.26
CA GLY A 142 -27.21 12.33 5.84
C GLY A 142 -26.36 13.28 6.71
N GLY A 143 -25.69 12.81 7.78
CA GLY A 143 -24.80 13.61 8.61
C GLY A 143 -25.30 13.84 10.04
N ALA A 144 -25.07 15.02 10.61
CA ALA A 144 -25.50 15.38 11.96
C ALA A 144 -27.01 15.61 12.04
N ARG A 145 -27.64 15.17 13.13
CA ARG A 145 -29.08 15.33 13.39
C ARG A 145 -29.39 16.75 13.84
N MET A 146 -29.88 17.58 12.94
CA MET A 146 -30.12 19.01 13.18
C MET A 146 -31.06 19.28 14.37
N GLN A 147 -32.03 18.38 14.63
CA GLN A 147 -32.99 18.50 15.73
C GLN A 147 -32.34 18.45 17.12
N GLU A 148 -31.12 17.98 17.23
CA GLU A 148 -30.35 17.96 18.47
C GLU A 148 -29.25 19.05 18.55
N GLY A 149 -29.21 19.96 17.56
CA GLY A 149 -28.32 21.13 17.56
C GLY A 149 -26.86 20.80 17.80
N MET A 150 -26.20 21.55 18.71
CA MET A 150 -24.80 21.33 19.07
C MET A 150 -24.51 19.94 19.66
N LEU A 151 -25.49 19.30 20.32
CA LEU A 151 -25.28 17.96 20.85
C LEU A 151 -24.97 16.94 19.76
N SER A 152 -25.64 17.05 18.60
CA SER A 152 -25.34 16.19 17.45
C SER A 152 -23.97 16.50 16.83
N LEU A 153 -23.56 17.76 16.76
CA LEU A 153 -22.24 18.13 16.26
C LEU A 153 -21.11 17.57 17.16
N MET A 154 -21.28 17.62 18.48
CA MET A 154 -20.29 17.08 19.43
C MET A 154 -20.11 15.56 19.33
N GLN A 155 -21.03 14.83 18.71
CA GLN A 155 -20.86 13.40 18.49
C GLN A 155 -19.71 13.10 17.52
N MET A 156 -19.36 14.02 16.62
CA MET A 156 -18.17 13.89 15.76
C MET A 156 -16.90 13.76 16.60
N ALA A 157 -16.73 14.64 17.59
CA ALA A 157 -15.58 14.61 18.49
C ALA A 157 -15.58 13.34 19.36
N LYS A 158 -16.75 12.96 19.93
CA LYS A 158 -16.90 11.75 20.75
C LYS A 158 -16.49 10.49 19.98
N THR A 159 -17.06 10.29 18.81
CA THR A 159 -16.80 9.09 18.00
C THR A 159 -15.35 9.05 17.46
N ALA A 160 -14.79 10.20 17.09
CA ALA A 160 -13.39 10.30 16.70
C ALA A 160 -12.44 9.98 17.88
N ALA A 161 -12.75 10.44 19.09
CA ALA A 161 -11.94 10.17 20.29
C ALA A 161 -11.94 8.68 20.66
N THR A 162 -13.08 8.01 20.62
CA THR A 162 -13.19 6.57 20.90
C THR A 162 -12.52 5.73 19.80
N ARG A 163 -12.64 6.15 18.52
CA ARG A 163 -11.90 5.55 17.42
C ARG A 163 -10.38 5.69 17.62
N ALA A 164 -9.90 6.85 18.07
CA ALA A 164 -8.48 7.05 18.37
C ALA A 164 -7.99 6.13 19.50
N GLY A 165 -8.83 5.85 20.51
CA GLY A 165 -8.53 4.85 21.54
C GLY A 165 -8.38 3.44 20.98
N HIS A 166 -9.26 3.06 20.07
CA HIS A 166 -9.24 1.79 19.35
C HIS A 166 -7.98 1.65 18.46
N ASP A 167 -7.59 2.75 17.78
CA ASP A 167 -6.39 2.84 16.98
C ASP A 167 -5.11 2.60 17.78
N ARG A 168 -4.97 3.33 18.92
CA ARG A 168 -3.83 3.14 19.82
C ARG A 168 -3.71 1.73 20.37
N ALA A 169 -4.82 1.01 20.50
CA ALA A 169 -4.82 -0.40 20.87
C ALA A 169 -4.33 -1.35 19.75
N GLY A 170 -4.05 -0.82 18.55
CA GLY A 170 -3.60 -1.59 17.39
C GLY A 170 -4.68 -2.47 16.80
N LEU A 171 -5.95 -2.03 16.86
CA LEU A 171 -7.12 -2.78 16.40
C LEU A 171 -7.66 -2.20 15.10
N ALA A 172 -8.20 -3.08 14.25
CA ALA A 172 -8.68 -2.70 12.93
C ALA A 172 -10.07 -2.06 12.97
N HIS A 173 -10.24 -1.01 12.18
CA HIS A 173 -11.54 -0.46 11.80
C HIS A 173 -11.68 -0.49 10.27
N ILE A 174 -12.67 -1.21 9.77
CA ILE A 174 -13.04 -1.26 8.36
C ILE A 174 -14.39 -0.56 8.22
N ALA A 175 -14.46 0.46 7.35
CA ALA A 175 -15.72 1.16 7.09
C ALA A 175 -16.21 0.86 5.67
N VAL A 176 -17.50 0.50 5.57
CA VAL A 176 -18.23 0.36 4.31
C VAL A 176 -19.13 1.58 4.18
N LEU A 177 -18.83 2.41 3.20
CA LEU A 177 -19.58 3.63 2.90
C LEU A 177 -20.66 3.31 1.86
N THR A 178 -21.90 3.50 2.22
CA THR A 178 -23.04 3.20 1.35
C THR A 178 -23.81 4.47 0.98
N ASP A 179 -24.77 4.36 0.09
CA ASP A 179 -25.55 5.47 -0.41
C ASP A 179 -26.66 5.91 0.56
N PRO A 180 -26.69 7.20 0.99
CA PRO A 180 -25.61 8.16 0.96
C PRO A 180 -24.76 8.16 2.24
N THR A 181 -23.53 8.68 2.19
CA THR A 181 -22.70 8.92 3.38
C THR A 181 -22.17 10.34 3.38
N PHE A 182 -22.81 11.22 4.15
CA PHE A 182 -22.50 12.65 4.18
C PHE A 182 -22.24 13.21 5.57
N GLY A 183 -21.80 14.46 5.59
CA GLY A 183 -21.78 15.36 6.74
C GLY A 183 -20.92 14.88 7.91
N GLY A 184 -21.42 15.09 9.13
CA GLY A 184 -20.70 14.80 10.35
C GLY A 184 -20.30 13.33 10.53
N VAL A 185 -21.00 12.39 9.94
CA VAL A 185 -20.64 10.96 10.00
C VAL A 185 -19.46 10.67 9.07
N ALA A 186 -19.51 11.16 7.83
CA ALA A 186 -18.38 11.06 6.91
C ALA A 186 -17.13 11.76 7.47
N ALA A 187 -17.29 12.96 8.03
CA ALA A 187 -16.20 13.79 8.55
C ALA A 187 -15.76 13.42 9.98
N SER A 188 -16.06 12.22 10.46
CA SER A 188 -15.64 11.75 11.78
C SER A 188 -15.12 10.31 11.72
N PHE A 189 -15.66 9.41 12.55
CA PHE A 189 -15.13 8.04 12.66
C PHE A 189 -15.09 7.27 11.36
N ALA A 190 -16.01 7.50 10.42
CA ALA A 190 -16.10 6.75 9.18
C ALA A 190 -14.82 6.93 8.31
N SER A 191 -14.40 8.17 8.06
CA SER A 191 -13.17 8.45 7.28
C SER A 191 -11.87 8.12 8.02
N LEU A 192 -11.92 7.88 9.32
CA LEU A 192 -10.76 7.48 10.13
C LEU A 192 -10.47 5.97 10.07
N ALA A 193 -11.22 5.20 9.28
CA ALA A 193 -11.00 3.76 9.15
C ALA A 193 -9.65 3.42 8.51
N ASP A 194 -9.10 2.27 8.90
CA ASP A 194 -7.88 1.71 8.33
C ASP A 194 -8.06 1.35 6.85
N VAL A 195 -9.25 0.82 6.52
CA VAL A 195 -9.68 0.52 5.15
C VAL A 195 -11.07 1.09 4.92
N LEU A 196 -11.21 1.87 3.84
CA LEU A 196 -12.46 2.43 3.36
C LEU A 196 -12.94 1.70 2.11
N ILE A 197 -14.09 1.05 2.22
CA ILE A 197 -14.78 0.40 1.12
C ILE A 197 -16.00 1.24 0.77
N ALA A 198 -16.23 1.51 -0.50
CA ALA A 198 -17.47 2.14 -0.97
C ALA A 198 -18.32 1.13 -1.76
N GLU A 199 -19.65 1.22 -1.66
CA GLU A 199 -20.54 0.52 -2.61
C GLU A 199 -20.54 1.25 -3.95
N PRO A 200 -20.67 0.53 -5.09
CA PRO A 200 -20.74 1.16 -6.40
C PRO A 200 -21.86 2.22 -6.48
N GLY A 201 -21.51 3.37 -7.05
CA GLY A 201 -22.43 4.48 -7.25
C GLY A 201 -22.88 5.20 -5.98
N ALA A 202 -22.37 4.85 -4.78
CA ALA A 202 -22.73 5.52 -3.54
C ALA A 202 -22.34 6.99 -3.55
N GLU A 203 -23.21 7.86 -3.07
CA GLU A 203 -22.92 9.28 -2.86
C GLU A 203 -22.23 9.48 -1.51
N ILE A 204 -21.01 9.99 -1.55
CA ILE A 204 -20.15 10.14 -0.37
C ILE A 204 -19.49 11.53 -0.41
N GLY A 205 -19.50 12.24 0.73
CA GLY A 205 -18.86 13.54 0.79
C GLY A 205 -19.07 14.25 2.13
N PHE A 206 -18.51 15.45 2.24
CA PHE A 206 -18.74 16.30 3.42
C PHE A 206 -20.10 17.00 3.33
N VAL A 207 -20.42 17.58 2.17
CA VAL A 207 -21.69 18.29 1.92
C VAL A 207 -22.38 17.65 0.72
N GLY A 208 -23.68 17.39 0.83
CA GLY A 208 -24.45 16.85 -0.30
C GLY A 208 -24.59 17.85 -1.44
N PRO A 209 -24.67 17.39 -2.72
CA PRO A 209 -24.73 18.27 -3.91
C PRO A 209 -25.80 19.36 -3.82
N ARG A 210 -27.00 19.01 -3.36
CA ARG A 210 -28.12 19.97 -3.20
C ARG A 210 -27.79 21.15 -2.28
N VAL A 211 -27.00 20.91 -1.23
CA VAL A 211 -26.63 21.99 -0.31
C VAL A 211 -25.57 22.89 -0.93
N ILE A 212 -24.65 22.33 -1.69
CA ILE A 212 -23.63 23.10 -2.44
C ILE A 212 -24.33 24.00 -3.46
N ASP A 213 -25.26 23.44 -4.24
CA ASP A 213 -26.03 24.21 -5.23
C ASP A 213 -26.77 25.39 -4.60
N LEU A 214 -27.38 25.18 -3.43
CA LEU A 214 -28.13 26.21 -2.72
C LEU A 214 -27.27 27.26 -2.02
N THR A 215 -26.03 26.92 -1.63
CA THR A 215 -25.17 27.81 -0.83
C THR A 215 -24.07 28.52 -1.63
N LEU A 216 -23.47 27.85 -2.58
CA LEU A 216 -22.33 28.36 -3.35
C LEU A 216 -22.70 28.76 -4.78
N ASN A 217 -23.81 28.24 -5.29
CA ASN A 217 -24.23 28.42 -6.69
C ASN A 217 -23.12 28.05 -7.71
N GLU A 218 -22.30 27.04 -7.34
CA GLU A 218 -21.21 26.52 -8.16
C GLU A 218 -21.66 25.22 -8.84
N PRO A 219 -21.55 25.12 -10.18
CA PRO A 219 -21.89 23.89 -10.88
C PRO A 219 -20.91 22.76 -10.47
N GLN A 220 -21.46 21.67 -9.97
CA GLN A 220 -20.67 20.49 -9.61
C GLN A 220 -20.67 19.47 -10.76
N PRO A 221 -19.53 18.80 -11.04
CA PRO A 221 -19.54 17.64 -11.91
C PRO A 221 -20.56 16.60 -11.43
N ALA A 222 -21.33 16.01 -12.33
CA ALA A 222 -22.43 15.10 -11.98
C ALA A 222 -21.98 13.86 -11.17
N ASP A 223 -20.71 13.48 -11.26
CA ASP A 223 -20.12 12.33 -10.57
C ASP A 223 -19.22 12.72 -9.39
N SER A 224 -19.12 14.01 -9.02
CA SER A 224 -18.16 14.53 -8.03
C SER A 224 -18.23 13.84 -6.66
N HIS A 225 -19.39 13.37 -6.26
CA HIS A 225 -19.62 12.68 -4.96
C HIS A 225 -19.75 11.16 -5.10
N ARG A 226 -19.61 10.60 -6.31
CA ARG A 226 -19.73 9.16 -6.51
C ARG A 226 -18.52 8.39 -6.00
N ALA A 227 -18.77 7.19 -5.51
CA ALA A 227 -17.74 6.28 -5.01
C ALA A 227 -16.56 6.14 -5.98
N GLU A 228 -16.85 6.04 -7.29
CA GLU A 228 -15.85 5.89 -8.35
C GLU A 228 -14.99 7.16 -8.52
N ALA A 229 -15.58 8.35 -8.37
CA ALA A 229 -14.82 9.60 -8.42
C ALA A 229 -13.90 9.73 -7.19
N LEU A 230 -14.39 9.39 -6.01
CA LEU A 230 -13.58 9.38 -4.78
C LEU A 230 -12.49 8.32 -4.81
N PHE A 231 -12.74 7.18 -5.45
CA PHE A 231 -11.73 6.16 -5.69
C PHE A 231 -10.60 6.69 -6.60
N ARG A 232 -10.94 7.32 -7.72
CA ARG A 232 -9.96 7.98 -8.59
C ARG A 232 -9.18 9.09 -7.88
N ALA A 233 -9.85 9.82 -6.99
CA ALA A 233 -9.24 10.84 -6.14
C ALA A 233 -8.43 10.28 -4.97
N GLY A 234 -8.35 8.96 -4.80
CA GLY A 234 -7.57 8.31 -3.76
C GLY A 234 -8.15 8.41 -2.34
N MET A 235 -9.46 8.75 -2.22
CA MET A 235 -10.13 8.95 -0.93
C MET A 235 -10.70 7.66 -0.33
N VAL A 236 -10.96 6.63 -1.15
CA VAL A 236 -11.39 5.31 -0.71
C VAL A 236 -10.44 4.24 -1.26
N ASP A 237 -10.30 3.13 -0.51
CA ASP A 237 -9.40 2.04 -0.89
C ASP A 237 -10.00 1.12 -1.95
N LEU A 238 -11.31 0.87 -1.85
CA LEU A 238 -12.00 -0.13 -2.65
C LEU A 238 -13.40 0.34 -3.03
N VAL A 239 -13.84 -0.02 -4.23
CA VAL A 239 -15.26 -0.02 -4.61
C VAL A 239 -15.67 -1.47 -4.79
N VAL A 240 -16.61 -1.97 -3.96
CA VAL A 240 -16.95 -3.39 -3.88
C VAL A 240 -18.46 -3.59 -3.93
N GLY A 241 -18.92 -4.44 -4.84
CA GLY A 241 -20.33 -4.85 -4.94
C GLY A 241 -20.80 -5.66 -3.73
N ARG A 242 -22.09 -5.62 -3.44
CA ARG A 242 -22.70 -6.35 -2.31
C ARG A 242 -22.42 -7.85 -2.31
N PRO A 243 -22.42 -8.56 -3.46
CA PRO A 243 -22.12 -9.99 -3.47
C PRO A 243 -20.72 -10.33 -2.95
N GLU A 244 -19.72 -9.51 -3.25
CA GLU A 244 -18.32 -9.71 -2.85
C GLU A 244 -17.96 -9.09 -1.49
N LEU A 245 -18.84 -8.23 -0.95
CA LEU A 245 -18.55 -7.42 0.21
C LEU A 245 -18.23 -8.26 1.46
N ARG A 246 -19.02 -9.30 1.74
CA ARG A 246 -18.80 -10.19 2.88
C ARG A 246 -17.42 -10.85 2.81
N ALA A 247 -17.06 -11.41 1.67
CA ALA A 247 -15.78 -12.09 1.48
C ALA A 247 -14.59 -11.13 1.59
N THR A 248 -14.74 -9.90 1.08
CA THR A 248 -13.72 -8.85 1.18
C THR A 248 -13.51 -8.39 2.62
N VAL A 249 -14.60 -8.08 3.33
CA VAL A 249 -14.55 -7.67 4.75
C VAL A 249 -13.98 -8.79 5.63
N ALA A 250 -14.41 -10.04 5.42
CA ALA A 250 -13.90 -11.19 6.16
C ALA A 250 -12.40 -11.41 5.94
N PHE A 251 -11.91 -11.23 4.71
CA PHE A 251 -10.49 -11.26 4.40
C PHE A 251 -9.74 -10.19 5.19
N LEU A 252 -10.17 -8.94 5.13
CA LEU A 252 -9.52 -7.81 5.82
C LEU A 252 -9.51 -8.03 7.34
N VAL A 253 -10.65 -8.42 7.93
CA VAL A 253 -10.74 -8.77 9.36
C VAL A 253 -9.74 -9.87 9.73
N GLY A 254 -9.58 -10.86 8.85
CA GLY A 254 -8.67 -11.97 9.09
C GLY A 254 -7.19 -11.60 9.04
N HIS A 255 -6.85 -10.59 8.28
CA HIS A 255 -5.47 -10.23 7.97
C HIS A 255 -5.00 -8.95 8.68
N LEU A 256 -5.91 -8.02 9.02
CA LEU A 256 -5.63 -6.83 9.81
C LEU A 256 -5.76 -7.12 11.33
N SER A 257 -5.01 -8.12 11.80
CA SER A 257 -4.93 -8.46 13.22
C SER A 257 -3.48 -8.79 13.56
N ARG A 258 -3.03 -8.35 14.73
CA ARG A 258 -1.69 -8.73 15.18
C ARG A 258 -1.60 -10.27 15.27
N PRO A 259 -0.58 -10.89 14.65
CA PRO A 259 -0.39 -12.32 14.77
C PRO A 259 -0.27 -12.68 16.24
N SER A 260 -1.04 -13.68 16.71
CA SER A 260 -0.77 -14.24 18.04
C SER A 260 0.65 -14.80 18.02
N ALA A 261 1.38 -14.66 19.13
CA ALA A 261 2.76 -15.16 19.27
C ALA A 261 2.88 -16.66 18.91
N ARG A 262 1.78 -17.39 18.89
CA ARG A 262 1.69 -18.80 18.50
C ARG A 262 1.71 -18.99 16.97
N ARG A 263 1.18 -18.05 16.16
CA ARG A 263 1.18 -18.13 14.69
C ARG A 263 2.53 -17.77 14.06
N ALA A 264 3.33 -16.93 14.71
CA ALA A 264 4.68 -16.58 14.25
C ALA A 264 5.67 -17.77 14.30
N ARG A 265 5.34 -18.87 14.97
CA ARG A 265 6.25 -20.02 15.18
C ARG A 265 6.13 -21.14 14.16
N THR A 266 5.15 -21.13 13.27
CA THR A 266 4.89 -22.25 12.35
C THR A 266 4.90 -21.82 10.88
N LEU A 267 6.06 -21.44 10.36
CA LEU A 267 6.31 -21.52 8.93
C LEU A 267 6.96 -22.89 8.66
N PRO A 268 6.24 -23.85 8.05
CA PRO A 268 6.86 -25.11 7.64
C PRO A 268 7.77 -24.84 6.43
N GLY A 269 8.98 -25.34 6.46
CA GLY A 269 9.88 -25.31 5.33
C GLY A 269 11.34 -25.29 5.73
N ARG A 270 12.15 -26.17 5.11
CA ARG A 270 13.60 -26.20 5.26
C ARG A 270 14.22 -24.86 4.85
N ALA A 271 15.10 -24.32 5.68
CA ALA A 271 16.01 -23.25 5.29
C ALA A 271 16.85 -23.72 4.11
N GLY A 272 16.90 -22.98 3.04
CA GLY A 272 17.81 -23.31 1.97
C GLY A 272 17.23 -23.16 0.56
N ALA A 273 16.64 -22.06 0.23
CA ALA A 273 16.37 -21.76 -1.17
C ALA A 273 17.22 -20.57 -1.59
N GLY A 274 18.38 -20.89 -2.16
CA GLY A 274 18.92 -20.22 -3.31
C GLY A 274 19.24 -18.71 -3.24
N VAL A 275 19.40 -18.11 -2.04
CA VAL A 275 19.93 -16.73 -1.97
C VAL A 275 21.46 -16.82 -1.96
N ILE A 276 22.08 -16.28 -3.00
CA ILE A 276 23.55 -16.16 -3.09
C ILE A 276 23.96 -14.98 -2.20
N ARG A 277 24.82 -15.26 -1.21
CA ARG A 277 25.34 -14.25 -0.26
C ARG A 277 26.84 -13.98 -0.43
N SER A 278 27.49 -14.69 -1.31
CA SER A 278 28.88 -14.50 -1.74
C SER A 278 28.94 -14.54 -3.26
N VAL A 279 29.68 -13.63 -3.86
CA VAL A 279 29.80 -13.58 -5.32
C VAL A 279 30.58 -14.80 -5.78
N PRO A 280 30.09 -15.58 -6.78
CA PRO A 280 30.84 -16.67 -7.39
C PRO A 280 32.14 -16.16 -8.03
N GLU A 281 33.19 -16.99 -8.09
CA GLU A 281 34.46 -16.65 -8.75
C GLU A 281 34.36 -16.53 -10.27
N GLN A 282 33.23 -16.94 -10.86
CA GLN A 282 33.02 -16.83 -12.32
C GLN A 282 32.87 -15.38 -12.74
N SER A 283 33.46 -15.06 -13.89
CA SER A 283 33.33 -13.71 -14.48
C SER A 283 31.87 -13.38 -14.76
N PRO A 284 31.33 -12.29 -14.19
CA PRO A 284 29.96 -11.88 -14.45
C PRO A 284 29.79 -11.47 -15.94
N PRO A 285 28.56 -11.55 -16.49
CA PRO A 285 28.27 -11.04 -17.80
C PRO A 285 28.55 -9.52 -17.88
N PRO A 286 28.83 -8.97 -19.07
CA PRO A 286 29.04 -7.54 -19.23
C PRO A 286 27.87 -6.73 -18.64
N PRO A 287 28.12 -5.66 -17.89
CA PRO A 287 27.07 -4.88 -17.22
C PRO A 287 25.97 -4.38 -18.16
N TRP A 288 26.32 -4.03 -19.39
CA TRP A 288 25.36 -3.61 -20.40
C TRP A 288 24.37 -4.73 -20.80
N HIS A 289 24.83 -5.95 -20.86
CA HIS A 289 23.96 -7.11 -21.11
C HIS A 289 22.95 -7.26 -19.96
N THR A 290 23.39 -7.08 -18.71
CA THR A 290 22.48 -7.06 -17.54
C THR A 290 21.45 -5.93 -17.64
N VAL A 291 21.84 -4.73 -18.11
CA VAL A 291 20.90 -3.63 -18.37
C VAL A 291 19.81 -4.04 -19.37
N GLN A 292 20.21 -4.69 -20.46
CA GLN A 292 19.27 -5.17 -21.48
C GLN A 292 18.30 -6.23 -20.92
N LEU A 293 18.80 -7.18 -20.13
CA LEU A 293 17.97 -8.20 -19.48
C LEU A 293 17.02 -7.60 -18.42
N ALA A 294 17.49 -6.64 -17.64
CA ALA A 294 16.66 -5.93 -16.66
C ALA A 294 15.47 -5.19 -17.29
N ARG A 295 15.66 -4.70 -18.50
CA ARG A 295 14.67 -3.95 -19.29
C ARG A 295 13.94 -4.77 -20.34
N HIS A 296 14.22 -6.07 -20.42
CA HIS A 296 13.63 -6.94 -21.44
C HIS A 296 12.09 -6.91 -21.37
N ALA A 297 11.44 -6.71 -22.52
CA ALA A 297 9.99 -6.55 -22.60
C ALA A 297 9.20 -7.76 -22.04
N GLY A 298 9.76 -8.98 -22.19
CA GLY A 298 9.19 -10.20 -21.61
C GLY A 298 9.47 -10.41 -20.12
N ARG A 299 10.27 -9.55 -19.46
CA ARG A 299 10.56 -9.70 -18.02
C ARG A 299 9.29 -9.55 -17.19
N PRO A 300 9.03 -10.45 -16.22
CA PRO A 300 7.84 -10.36 -15.40
C PRO A 300 7.75 -9.03 -14.65
N THR A 301 6.57 -8.39 -14.69
CA THR A 301 6.26 -7.17 -13.94
C THR A 301 5.94 -7.48 -12.48
N SER A 302 5.81 -6.45 -11.65
CA SER A 302 5.43 -6.62 -10.25
C SER A 302 4.08 -7.31 -10.07
N LEU A 303 3.07 -6.95 -10.86
CA LEU A 303 1.76 -7.59 -10.82
C LEU A 303 1.82 -9.08 -11.20
N GLU A 304 2.66 -9.43 -12.16
CA GLU A 304 2.87 -10.82 -12.55
C GLU A 304 3.57 -11.63 -11.46
N TYR A 305 4.50 -11.02 -10.71
CA TYR A 305 5.06 -11.64 -9.51
C TYR A 305 4.02 -11.73 -8.39
N ILE A 306 3.23 -10.69 -8.16
CA ILE A 306 2.17 -10.69 -7.14
C ILE A 306 1.19 -11.84 -7.38
N THR A 307 0.71 -12.00 -8.60
CA THR A 307 -0.24 -13.07 -8.98
C THR A 307 0.32 -14.47 -8.75
N ARG A 308 1.64 -14.67 -8.95
CA ARG A 308 2.31 -15.97 -8.78
C ARG A 308 2.73 -16.27 -7.35
N LEU A 309 3.02 -15.24 -6.57
CA LEU A 309 3.58 -15.37 -5.22
C LEU A 309 2.51 -15.48 -4.14
N PHE A 310 1.39 -14.76 -4.30
CA PHE A 310 0.39 -14.62 -3.26
C PHE A 310 -0.88 -15.39 -3.64
N ALA A 311 -1.29 -16.31 -2.75
CA ALA A 311 -2.49 -17.12 -2.95
C ALA A 311 -3.76 -16.25 -3.03
N ARG A 312 -3.75 -15.12 -2.32
CA ARG A 312 -4.77 -14.08 -2.33
C ARG A 312 -4.09 -12.72 -2.17
N PHE A 313 -4.50 -11.77 -2.96
CA PHE A 313 -4.05 -10.39 -2.88
C PHE A 313 -5.24 -9.45 -2.95
N VAL A 314 -5.31 -8.49 -2.06
CA VAL A 314 -6.30 -7.40 -2.08
C VAL A 314 -5.54 -6.10 -2.21
N GLU A 315 -5.65 -5.48 -3.37
CA GLU A 315 -5.05 -4.16 -3.63
C GLU A 315 -5.80 -3.09 -2.83
N LEU A 316 -5.05 -2.15 -2.25
CA LEU A 316 -5.58 -0.99 -1.52
C LEU A 316 -5.07 0.28 -2.18
N HIS A 317 -5.98 1.18 -2.50
CA HIS A 317 -5.74 2.34 -3.33
C HIS A 317 -5.68 3.65 -2.54
N GLY A 318 -5.12 4.68 -3.17
CA GLY A 318 -5.22 6.06 -2.74
C GLY A 318 -4.27 6.50 -1.63
N ASP A 319 -3.83 7.75 -1.72
CA ASP A 319 -2.97 8.39 -0.72
C ASP A 319 -3.76 9.09 0.41
N ARG A 320 -5.09 9.14 0.32
CA ARG A 320 -6.00 9.87 1.20
C ARG A 320 -5.76 11.40 1.24
N GLN A 321 -5.12 11.95 0.23
CA GLN A 321 -4.79 13.38 0.14
C GLN A 321 -5.12 13.98 -1.22
N LEU A 322 -4.60 13.40 -2.30
CA LEU A 322 -4.68 13.99 -3.64
C LEU A 322 -5.12 13.00 -4.72
N GLY A 323 -4.68 11.74 -4.65
CA GLY A 323 -4.95 10.82 -5.73
C GLY A 323 -4.50 9.39 -5.49
N ASP A 324 -4.72 8.58 -6.50
CA ASP A 324 -4.14 7.26 -6.64
C ASP A 324 -3.13 7.24 -7.79
N ASP A 325 -2.03 6.53 -7.60
CA ASP A 325 -1.01 6.37 -8.62
C ASP A 325 -0.87 4.92 -9.04
N ALA A 326 -1.24 4.63 -10.29
CA ALA A 326 -1.16 3.29 -10.86
C ALA A 326 0.28 2.75 -11.00
N ALA A 327 1.32 3.60 -10.96
CA ALA A 327 2.72 3.15 -10.97
C ALA A 327 3.18 2.54 -9.64
N ILE A 328 2.37 2.65 -8.57
CA ILE A 328 2.56 1.95 -7.30
C ILE A 328 1.34 1.06 -7.04
N VAL A 329 1.57 -0.23 -6.87
CA VAL A 329 0.58 -1.23 -6.44
C VAL A 329 0.83 -1.54 -4.99
N CYS A 330 -0.18 -1.36 -4.15
CA CYS A 330 -0.10 -1.65 -2.71
C CYS A 330 -1.25 -2.56 -2.28
N GLY A 331 -1.00 -3.45 -1.31
CA GLY A 331 -2.09 -4.29 -0.81
C GLY A 331 -1.67 -5.28 0.25
N LEU A 332 -2.64 -6.10 0.64
CA LEU A 332 -2.46 -7.22 1.56
C LEU A 332 -2.37 -8.52 0.75
N GLY A 333 -1.29 -9.26 0.94
CA GLY A 333 -1.08 -10.55 0.29
C GLY A 333 -0.82 -11.68 1.28
N GLU A 334 -1.20 -12.90 0.90
CA GLU A 334 -0.91 -14.11 1.66
C GLU A 334 0.23 -14.89 1.01
N LEU A 335 1.43 -14.81 1.59
CA LEU A 335 2.63 -15.55 1.17
C LEU A 335 2.78 -16.83 2.01
N LYS A 336 2.43 -17.98 1.43
CA LYS A 336 2.56 -19.29 2.11
C LYS A 336 1.93 -19.31 3.52
N GLY A 337 0.73 -18.73 3.67
CA GLY A 337 -0.01 -18.65 4.93
C GLY A 337 0.39 -17.50 5.86
N GLN A 338 1.36 -16.66 5.45
CA GLN A 338 1.73 -15.47 6.18
C GLN A 338 1.18 -14.21 5.48
N THR A 339 0.44 -13.38 6.24
CA THR A 339 0.01 -12.07 5.74
C THR A 339 1.20 -11.12 5.66
N VAL A 340 1.34 -10.44 4.54
CA VAL A 340 2.32 -9.38 4.32
C VAL A 340 1.65 -8.18 3.65
N VAL A 341 2.18 -6.99 3.89
CA VAL A 341 1.87 -5.82 3.08
C VAL A 341 2.84 -5.78 1.91
N VAL A 342 2.30 -5.71 0.71
CA VAL A 342 3.07 -5.61 -0.53
C VAL A 342 3.03 -4.16 -1.02
N VAL A 343 4.17 -3.63 -1.40
CA VAL A 343 4.32 -2.31 -2.04
C VAL A 343 5.21 -2.50 -3.26
N ALA A 344 4.68 -2.29 -4.45
CA ALA A 344 5.36 -2.64 -5.68
C ALA A 344 5.34 -1.50 -6.70
N GLN A 345 6.47 -1.24 -7.35
CA GLN A 345 6.52 -0.39 -8.53
C GLN A 345 6.11 -1.20 -9.75
N GLU A 346 5.21 -0.67 -10.56
CA GLU A 346 4.62 -1.37 -11.70
C GLU A 346 4.80 -0.57 -13.00
N ARG A 347 5.41 -1.20 -14.00
CA ARG A 347 5.66 -0.57 -15.29
C ARG A 347 4.52 -0.69 -16.28
N GLY A 348 3.70 -1.74 -16.14
CA GLY A 348 2.72 -2.16 -17.12
C GLY A 348 3.31 -3.06 -18.22
N ARG A 349 2.46 -3.89 -18.79
CA ARG A 349 2.80 -4.86 -19.83
C ARG A 349 2.52 -4.32 -21.24
N THR A 350 1.30 -3.79 -21.44
CA THR A 350 0.88 -3.22 -22.73
C THR A 350 1.30 -1.75 -22.83
N ASP A 351 1.28 -1.19 -24.04
CA ASP A 351 1.61 0.23 -24.25
C ASP A 351 0.63 1.16 -23.49
N GLU A 352 -0.65 0.78 -23.40
CA GLU A 352 -1.67 1.52 -22.65
C GLU A 352 -1.36 1.49 -21.15
N GLU A 353 -1.05 0.31 -20.60
CA GLU A 353 -0.67 0.16 -19.20
C GLU A 353 0.62 0.94 -18.90
N GLN A 354 1.60 0.87 -19.78
CA GLN A 354 2.87 1.60 -19.66
C GLN A 354 2.65 3.11 -19.69
N ALA A 355 1.76 3.60 -20.54
CA ALA A 355 1.39 5.01 -20.58
C ALA A 355 0.71 5.45 -19.28
N GLN A 356 -0.30 4.69 -18.82
CA GLN A 356 -1.01 4.95 -17.55
C GLN A 356 -0.07 4.95 -16.34
N ARG A 357 0.88 4.02 -16.29
CA ARG A 357 1.86 3.84 -15.22
C ARG A 357 3.16 4.61 -15.45
N ARG A 358 3.21 5.44 -16.52
CA ARG A 358 4.39 6.25 -16.89
C ARG A 358 5.68 5.42 -16.93
N ARG A 359 5.54 4.18 -17.42
CA ARG A 359 6.63 3.18 -17.47
C ARG A 359 7.31 2.97 -16.12
N GLY A 360 6.49 2.87 -15.05
CA GLY A 360 6.96 2.65 -13.69
C GLY A 360 7.59 3.87 -13.02
N ARG A 361 7.25 5.10 -13.45
CA ARG A 361 7.69 6.34 -12.79
C ARG A 361 6.59 6.90 -11.88
N PRO A 362 6.67 6.68 -10.55
CA PRO A 362 5.61 7.14 -9.66
C PRO A 362 5.61 8.66 -9.47
N PHE A 363 4.40 9.20 -9.32
CA PHE A 363 4.13 10.51 -8.77
C PHE A 363 4.23 10.53 -7.24
N PRO A 364 4.22 11.72 -6.59
CA PRO A 364 4.24 11.85 -5.13
C PRO A 364 3.13 11.06 -4.42
N GLU A 365 1.92 11.04 -4.98
CA GLU A 365 0.78 10.30 -4.44
C GLU A 365 1.04 8.79 -4.38
N GLY A 366 1.80 8.22 -5.29
CA GLY A 366 2.22 6.83 -5.23
C GLY A 366 3.10 6.54 -4.02
N TYR A 367 4.07 7.40 -3.74
CA TYR A 367 4.93 7.27 -2.56
C TYR A 367 4.17 7.52 -1.25
N ARG A 368 3.20 8.45 -1.23
CA ARG A 368 2.33 8.66 -0.05
C ARG A 368 1.41 7.47 0.19
N LYS A 369 0.85 6.86 -0.88
CA LYS A 369 0.11 5.61 -0.80
C LYS A 369 0.98 4.49 -0.20
N ALA A 370 2.20 4.34 -0.70
CA ALA A 370 3.17 3.37 -0.17
C ALA A 370 3.44 3.59 1.33
N LEU A 371 3.67 4.84 1.75
CA LEU A 371 3.89 5.20 3.15
C LEU A 371 2.70 4.81 4.03
N ARG A 372 1.49 5.15 3.60
CA ARG A 372 0.25 4.81 4.31
C ARG A 372 0.13 3.31 4.55
N LEU A 373 0.40 2.49 3.53
CA LEU A 373 0.33 1.02 3.64
C LEU A 373 1.45 0.45 4.51
N MET A 374 2.65 1.03 4.48
CA MET A 374 3.74 0.66 5.39
C MET A 374 3.39 1.00 6.85
N GLN A 375 2.75 2.14 7.11
CA GLN A 375 2.25 2.50 8.43
C GLN A 375 1.14 1.55 8.90
N LEU A 376 0.24 1.15 8.00
CA LEU A 376 -0.76 0.11 8.26
C LEU A 376 -0.09 -1.21 8.67
N ALA A 377 0.95 -1.63 7.94
CA ALA A 377 1.74 -2.81 8.29
C ALA A 377 2.34 -2.72 9.69
N ALA A 378 2.94 -1.59 10.05
CA ALA A 378 3.51 -1.35 11.37
C ALA A 378 2.46 -1.43 12.48
N LYS A 379 1.29 -0.83 12.28
CA LYS A 379 0.17 -0.88 13.23
C LYS A 379 -0.21 -2.33 13.58
N PHE A 380 -0.27 -3.20 12.58
CA PHE A 380 -0.68 -4.60 12.76
C PHE A 380 0.48 -5.58 12.94
N GLY A 381 1.73 -5.09 12.93
CA GLY A 381 2.93 -5.94 13.04
C GLY A 381 3.08 -6.89 11.85
N LEU A 382 2.59 -6.50 10.67
CA LEU A 382 2.71 -7.25 9.44
C LEU A 382 4.05 -6.94 8.77
N PRO A 383 4.76 -7.93 8.21
CA PRO A 383 5.94 -7.67 7.41
C PRO A 383 5.60 -6.91 6.12
N VAL A 384 6.55 -6.11 5.66
CA VAL A 384 6.47 -5.39 4.39
C VAL A 384 7.39 -6.06 3.37
N VAL A 385 6.87 -6.30 2.18
CA VAL A 385 7.65 -6.73 1.00
C VAL A 385 7.54 -5.63 -0.04
N THR A 386 8.67 -5.07 -0.48
CA THR A 386 8.67 -4.12 -1.58
C THR A 386 9.27 -4.77 -2.83
N LEU A 387 8.62 -4.58 -3.99
CA LEU A 387 9.13 -4.97 -5.30
C LEU A 387 9.50 -3.70 -6.06
N ILE A 388 10.78 -3.58 -6.41
CA ILE A 388 11.34 -2.38 -7.01
C ILE A 388 11.57 -2.63 -8.50
N ASP A 389 10.87 -1.86 -9.34
CA ASP A 389 11.08 -1.84 -10.79
C ASP A 389 10.67 -0.48 -11.36
N THR A 390 11.60 0.46 -11.33
CA THR A 390 11.42 1.84 -11.79
C THR A 390 12.70 2.40 -12.38
N PRO A 391 12.63 3.17 -13.46
CA PRO A 391 13.75 3.98 -13.92
C PRO A 391 13.98 5.25 -13.06
N GLY A 392 13.11 5.50 -12.06
CA GLY A 392 13.15 6.64 -11.16
C GLY A 392 11.77 7.22 -10.89
N ALA A 393 11.67 8.13 -9.93
CA ALA A 393 10.45 8.91 -9.72
C ALA A 393 10.15 9.79 -10.96
N TYR A 394 8.90 10.19 -11.12
CA TYR A 394 8.53 11.07 -12.23
C TYR A 394 9.18 12.47 -12.06
N PRO A 395 9.99 12.94 -13.03
CA PRO A 395 10.80 14.15 -12.87
C PRO A 395 10.11 15.42 -13.39
N GLY A 396 8.84 15.33 -13.81
CA GLY A 396 8.14 16.44 -14.44
C GLY A 396 7.62 17.49 -13.44
N TYR A 397 7.36 18.70 -13.94
CA TYR A 397 6.89 19.85 -13.16
C TYR A 397 5.69 19.55 -12.25
N GLN A 398 4.74 18.75 -12.72
CA GLN A 398 3.59 18.34 -11.89
C GLN A 398 3.99 17.58 -10.63
N ALA A 399 5.05 16.74 -10.70
CA ALA A 399 5.53 16.03 -9.53
C ALA A 399 6.23 16.97 -8.54
N GLU A 400 6.97 17.97 -9.05
CA GLU A 400 7.57 19.00 -8.20
C GLU A 400 6.50 19.80 -7.45
N GLN A 401 5.45 20.27 -8.14
CA GLN A 401 4.34 20.97 -7.52
C GLN A 401 3.60 20.16 -6.45
N ARG A 402 3.55 18.84 -6.60
CA ARG A 402 2.90 17.89 -5.67
C ARG A 402 3.85 17.37 -4.59
N GLY A 403 5.11 17.85 -4.55
CA GLY A 403 6.08 17.57 -3.49
C GLY A 403 6.78 16.23 -3.62
N ILE A 404 7.34 15.90 -4.79
CA ILE A 404 8.06 14.62 -5.01
C ILE A 404 9.23 14.45 -4.04
N ALA A 405 10.04 15.48 -3.82
CA ALA A 405 11.18 15.42 -2.93
C ALA A 405 10.76 15.10 -1.48
N GLN A 406 9.69 15.74 -0.99
CA GLN A 406 9.14 15.50 0.34
C GLN A 406 8.56 14.09 0.47
N ALA A 407 7.86 13.60 -0.54
CA ALA A 407 7.29 12.25 -0.52
C ALA A 407 8.39 11.18 -0.45
N LEU A 408 9.46 11.33 -1.22
CA LEU A 408 10.64 10.45 -1.15
C LEU A 408 11.31 10.51 0.22
N ALA A 409 11.56 11.70 0.74
CA ALA A 409 12.22 11.90 2.04
C ALA A 409 11.42 11.28 3.20
N HIS A 410 10.09 11.46 3.21
CA HIS A 410 9.22 10.87 4.22
C HIS A 410 9.25 9.33 4.16
N ASN A 411 9.27 8.73 2.96
CA ASN A 411 9.39 7.28 2.83
C ASN A 411 10.73 6.77 3.38
N LEU A 412 11.83 7.43 3.04
CA LEU A 412 13.17 7.07 3.55
C LEU A 412 13.20 7.10 5.08
N GLN A 413 12.70 8.19 5.67
CA GLN A 413 12.64 8.35 7.12
C GLN A 413 11.75 7.28 7.79
N ALA A 414 10.55 7.08 7.25
CA ALA A 414 9.61 6.13 7.81
C ALA A 414 10.13 4.70 7.73
N MET A 415 10.63 4.25 6.58
CA MET A 415 11.19 2.91 6.41
C MET A 415 12.37 2.66 7.33
N ALA A 416 13.22 3.66 7.57
CA ALA A 416 14.34 3.54 8.50
C ALA A 416 13.89 3.22 9.94
N SER A 417 12.72 3.69 10.36
CA SER A 417 12.19 3.59 11.72
C SER A 417 10.93 2.73 11.88
N LEU A 418 10.43 2.11 10.80
CA LEU A 418 9.20 1.34 10.82
C LEU A 418 9.33 0.09 11.71
N PRO A 419 8.49 -0.09 12.76
CA PRO A 419 8.64 -1.17 13.75
C PRO A 419 8.07 -2.51 13.26
N THR A 420 8.44 -2.91 12.04
CA THR A 420 8.08 -4.21 11.45
C THR A 420 9.15 -4.65 10.45
N PRO A 421 9.29 -5.97 10.16
CA PRO A 421 10.23 -6.46 9.16
C PRO A 421 9.97 -5.88 7.75
N ILE A 422 11.02 -5.45 7.06
CA ILE A 422 10.96 -4.97 5.68
C ILE A 422 11.95 -5.78 4.84
N VAL A 423 11.46 -6.35 3.73
CA VAL A 423 12.28 -6.99 2.70
C VAL A 423 12.04 -6.27 1.38
N SER A 424 13.07 -5.64 0.83
CA SER A 424 13.02 -5.02 -0.49
C SER A 424 13.67 -5.90 -1.53
N VAL A 425 13.07 -5.98 -2.73
CA VAL A 425 13.61 -6.77 -3.84
C VAL A 425 13.66 -5.92 -5.10
N VAL A 426 14.84 -5.75 -5.67
CA VAL A 426 14.97 -5.17 -7.02
C VAL A 426 14.72 -6.28 -8.04
N ILE A 427 13.59 -6.19 -8.75
CA ILE A 427 13.16 -7.23 -9.69
C ILE A 427 13.49 -6.93 -11.16
N GLY A 428 13.81 -5.68 -11.48
CA GLY A 428 14.17 -5.20 -12.81
C GLY A 428 15.13 -4.04 -12.70
N GLU A 429 14.67 -2.82 -12.88
CA GLU A 429 15.48 -1.61 -12.77
C GLU A 429 15.23 -0.88 -11.47
N GLY A 430 16.27 -0.66 -10.66
CA GLY A 430 16.25 0.17 -9.46
C GLY A 430 16.85 1.55 -9.76
N GLY A 431 16.02 2.51 -10.20
CA GLY A 431 16.48 3.83 -10.62
C GLY A 431 16.45 4.86 -9.48
N SER A 432 17.63 5.36 -9.10
CA SER A 432 17.82 6.58 -8.30
C SER A 432 17.03 6.62 -6.99
N GLY A 433 16.68 7.83 -6.53
CA GLY A 433 15.88 8.08 -5.33
C GLY A 433 14.48 7.47 -5.38
N GLY A 434 13.92 7.32 -6.59
CA GLY A 434 12.61 6.67 -6.78
C GLY A 434 12.58 5.20 -6.37
N ALA A 435 13.64 4.47 -6.65
CA ALA A 435 13.83 3.11 -6.19
C ALA A 435 14.19 3.07 -4.69
N LEU A 436 15.07 3.96 -4.25
CA LEU A 436 15.55 4.01 -2.86
C LEU A 436 14.40 4.31 -1.88
N ALA A 437 13.41 5.11 -2.27
CA ALA A 437 12.24 5.43 -1.44
C ALA A 437 11.36 4.20 -1.10
N LEU A 438 11.62 3.04 -1.73
CA LEU A 438 11.08 1.72 -1.37
C LEU A 438 12.18 0.71 -1.03
N GLY A 439 13.45 1.16 -0.97
CA GLY A 439 14.64 0.31 -0.83
C GLY A 439 15.25 0.28 0.58
N VAL A 440 14.76 1.08 1.52
CA VAL A 440 15.30 1.11 2.90
C VAL A 440 14.70 -0.03 3.71
N ALA A 441 15.42 -1.16 3.83
CA ALA A 441 14.90 -2.40 4.38
C ALA A 441 15.90 -3.13 5.28
N ASP A 442 15.38 -4.07 6.09
CA ASP A 442 16.23 -4.98 6.91
C ASP A 442 17.05 -5.90 6.02
N ARG A 443 16.46 -6.32 4.89
CA ARG A 443 17.13 -7.07 3.83
C ARG A 443 16.76 -6.48 2.47
N VAL A 444 17.77 -6.19 1.69
CA VAL A 444 17.65 -5.81 0.29
C VAL A 444 18.14 -6.97 -0.56
N LEU A 445 17.24 -7.59 -1.30
CA LEU A 445 17.53 -8.64 -2.26
C LEU A 445 17.48 -8.05 -3.67
N MET A 446 18.12 -8.73 -4.60
CA MET A 446 18.13 -8.32 -6.00
C MET A 446 18.07 -9.57 -6.89
N LEU A 447 17.25 -9.56 -7.92
CA LEU A 447 17.29 -10.62 -8.93
C LEU A 447 18.61 -10.53 -9.69
N GLN A 448 19.11 -11.68 -10.13
CA GLN A 448 20.46 -11.83 -10.72
C GLN A 448 20.73 -10.88 -11.88
N ASN A 449 19.75 -10.69 -12.77
CA ASN A 449 19.87 -9.82 -13.94
C ASN A 449 19.09 -8.50 -13.77
N ALA A 450 18.85 -8.07 -12.53
CA ALA A 450 18.36 -6.73 -12.23
C ALA A 450 19.53 -5.73 -12.18
N ILE A 451 19.22 -4.43 -12.21
CA ILE A 451 20.21 -3.35 -12.02
C ILE A 451 19.72 -2.39 -10.93
N TYR A 452 20.65 -1.79 -10.20
CA TYR A 452 20.32 -0.75 -9.23
C TYR A 452 21.36 0.36 -9.29
N SER A 453 20.95 1.58 -9.61
CA SER A 453 21.85 2.68 -9.96
C SER A 453 21.37 4.03 -9.42
N VAL A 454 22.33 4.91 -9.16
CA VAL A 454 22.06 6.32 -8.80
C VAL A 454 21.38 7.10 -9.92
N ILE A 455 21.66 6.75 -11.17
CA ILE A 455 21.12 7.35 -12.39
C ILE A 455 21.13 6.30 -13.51
N SER A 456 20.29 6.45 -14.54
CA SER A 456 20.36 5.57 -15.71
C SER A 456 21.71 5.72 -16.44
N PRO A 457 22.27 4.66 -17.03
CA PRO A 457 23.53 4.75 -17.79
C PRO A 457 23.49 5.81 -18.90
N GLU A 458 22.36 5.94 -19.59
CA GLU A 458 22.13 6.96 -20.62
C GLU A 458 22.15 8.38 -20.04
N GLY A 459 21.48 8.58 -18.89
CA GLY A 459 21.47 9.86 -18.18
C GLY A 459 22.87 10.26 -17.71
N ALA A 460 23.62 9.31 -17.15
CA ALA A 460 24.99 9.54 -16.75
C ALA A 460 25.90 9.85 -17.95
N ALA A 461 25.75 9.12 -19.07
CA ALA A 461 26.50 9.36 -20.29
C ALA A 461 26.22 10.75 -20.88
N ALA A 462 24.95 11.16 -20.89
CA ALA A 462 24.56 12.48 -21.36
C ALA A 462 25.18 13.61 -20.51
N ILE A 463 25.26 13.43 -19.18
CA ILE A 463 25.87 14.41 -18.28
C ILE A 463 27.39 14.43 -18.39
N LEU A 464 28.05 13.26 -18.34
CA LEU A 464 29.49 13.15 -18.27
C LEU A 464 30.17 13.39 -19.61
N PHE A 465 29.57 12.90 -20.70
CA PHE A 465 30.16 12.91 -22.01
C PHE A 465 29.40 13.75 -23.04
N ARG A 466 28.22 14.28 -22.66
CA ARG A 466 27.28 14.96 -23.57
C ARG A 466 26.84 14.06 -24.75
N ASP A 467 26.91 12.75 -24.53
CA ASP A 467 26.63 11.73 -25.55
C ASP A 467 25.99 10.49 -24.87
N ALA A 468 24.69 10.33 -25.02
CA ALA A 468 23.94 9.19 -24.45
C ALA A 468 24.33 7.84 -25.08
N ALA A 469 24.93 7.82 -26.29
CA ALA A 469 25.37 6.59 -26.93
C ALA A 469 26.52 5.87 -26.19
N ARG A 470 27.20 6.59 -25.29
CA ARG A 470 28.26 6.04 -24.42
C ARG A 470 27.73 5.34 -23.16
N ALA A 471 26.44 5.07 -23.08
CA ALA A 471 25.78 4.43 -21.93
C ALA A 471 26.42 3.09 -21.54
N GLN A 472 26.85 2.28 -22.49
CA GLN A 472 27.52 1.01 -22.21
C GLN A 472 28.82 1.19 -21.41
N GLN A 473 29.65 2.15 -21.78
CA GLN A 473 30.89 2.46 -21.06
C GLN A 473 30.63 2.94 -19.65
N VAL A 474 29.56 3.73 -19.47
CA VAL A 474 29.17 4.25 -18.15
C VAL A 474 28.59 3.16 -17.26
N ALA A 475 27.85 2.20 -17.82
CA ALA A 475 27.29 1.09 -17.05
C ALA A 475 28.37 0.26 -16.34
N GLU A 476 29.52 0.06 -16.97
CA GLU A 476 30.68 -0.61 -16.36
C GLU A 476 31.26 0.17 -15.18
N ALA A 477 31.39 1.48 -15.34
CA ALA A 477 31.96 2.36 -14.32
C ALA A 477 31.05 2.54 -13.09
N LEU A 478 29.72 2.55 -13.27
CA LEU A 478 28.75 2.78 -12.21
C LEU A 478 28.55 1.59 -11.26
N LYS A 479 29.03 0.39 -11.59
CA LYS A 479 28.92 -0.80 -10.73
C LYS A 479 27.48 -1.11 -10.31
N ILE A 480 26.61 -1.32 -11.27
CA ILE A 480 25.14 -1.38 -11.12
C ILE A 480 24.56 -2.80 -11.06
N THR A 481 25.40 -3.83 -11.25
CA THR A 481 24.95 -5.23 -11.26
C THR A 481 24.77 -5.78 -9.85
N ALA A 482 24.02 -6.88 -9.74
CA ALA A 482 23.78 -7.54 -8.46
C ALA A 482 25.10 -7.96 -7.78
N ASP A 483 26.07 -8.48 -8.55
CA ASP A 483 27.39 -8.87 -8.05
C ASP A 483 28.19 -7.67 -7.53
N ASP A 484 28.20 -6.55 -8.26
CA ASP A 484 28.87 -5.34 -7.83
C ASP A 484 28.27 -4.82 -6.50
N LEU A 485 26.96 -4.77 -6.42
CA LEU A 485 26.25 -4.22 -5.26
C LEU A 485 26.33 -5.13 -4.04
N LEU A 486 26.42 -6.44 -4.24
CA LEU A 486 26.71 -7.38 -3.15
C LEU A 486 28.13 -7.19 -2.60
N ARG A 487 29.14 -6.99 -3.46
CA ARG A 487 30.52 -6.68 -3.05
C ARG A 487 30.61 -5.35 -2.33
N LEU A 488 29.83 -4.36 -2.76
CA LEU A 488 29.76 -3.03 -2.11
C LEU A 488 28.95 -3.04 -0.80
N GLY A 489 28.26 -4.14 -0.48
CA GLY A 489 27.41 -4.25 0.71
C GLY A 489 26.13 -3.41 0.65
N VAL A 490 25.70 -3.01 -0.56
CA VAL A 490 24.44 -2.28 -0.79
C VAL A 490 23.24 -3.22 -0.70
N ILE A 491 23.39 -4.44 -1.21
CA ILE A 491 22.38 -5.52 -1.11
C ILE A 491 22.85 -6.64 -0.20
N ASP A 492 21.90 -7.41 0.35
CA ASP A 492 22.15 -8.53 1.27
C ASP A 492 22.16 -9.90 0.60
N GLY A 493 21.74 -9.98 -0.66
CA GLY A 493 21.73 -11.23 -1.39
C GLY A 493 21.14 -11.14 -2.79
N ILE A 494 21.54 -12.10 -3.61
CA ILE A 494 21.10 -12.25 -5.00
C ILE A 494 20.15 -13.43 -5.09
N VAL A 495 19.02 -13.24 -5.76
CA VAL A 495 18.08 -14.31 -6.09
C VAL A 495 18.39 -14.77 -7.52
N PRO A 496 18.80 -16.04 -7.71
CA PRO A 496 19.14 -16.55 -9.04
C PRO A 496 17.93 -16.52 -9.98
N GLU A 497 18.17 -16.18 -11.23
CA GLU A 497 17.18 -16.25 -12.30
C GLU A 497 17.30 -17.55 -13.12
N PRO A 498 16.25 -17.96 -13.86
CA PRO A 498 16.36 -19.00 -14.87
C PRO A 498 17.49 -18.70 -15.88
N GLU A 499 18.00 -19.73 -16.52
CA GLU A 499 18.98 -19.56 -17.60
C GLU A 499 18.42 -18.62 -18.69
N GLY A 500 19.22 -17.67 -19.13
CA GLY A 500 18.80 -16.60 -20.05
C GLY A 500 18.05 -15.44 -19.42
N GLY A 501 17.59 -15.55 -18.16
CA GLY A 501 16.90 -14.46 -17.43
C GLY A 501 15.47 -14.79 -17.01
N ALA A 502 14.86 -13.91 -16.20
CA ALA A 502 13.52 -14.11 -15.62
C ALA A 502 12.39 -14.22 -16.67
N HIS A 503 12.61 -13.71 -17.87
CA HIS A 503 11.64 -13.74 -18.97
C HIS A 503 11.54 -15.10 -19.66
N THR A 504 12.54 -15.99 -19.50
CA THR A 504 12.53 -17.33 -20.12
C THR A 504 11.65 -18.31 -19.37
N ASP A 505 11.52 -18.17 -18.03
CA ASP A 505 10.62 -18.95 -17.19
C ASP A 505 10.17 -18.09 -15.97
N ALA A 506 9.07 -17.37 -16.17
CA ALA A 506 8.48 -16.50 -15.15
C ALA A 506 8.04 -17.25 -13.89
N ASP A 507 7.58 -18.50 -14.03
CA ASP A 507 7.12 -19.32 -12.91
C ASP A 507 8.29 -19.82 -12.06
N LEU A 508 9.41 -20.21 -12.69
CA LEU A 508 10.63 -20.58 -11.96
C LEU A 508 11.23 -19.36 -11.26
N ALA A 509 11.26 -18.20 -11.93
CA ALA A 509 11.71 -16.95 -11.32
C ALA A 509 10.88 -16.59 -10.09
N ALA A 510 9.55 -16.67 -10.19
CA ALA A 510 8.64 -16.44 -9.06
C ALA A 510 8.80 -17.47 -7.94
N ARG A 511 8.95 -18.76 -8.25
CA ARG A 511 9.22 -19.80 -7.23
C ARG A 511 10.52 -19.52 -6.47
N ARG A 512 11.59 -19.13 -7.15
CA ARG A 512 12.88 -18.79 -6.52
C ARG A 512 12.75 -17.56 -5.63
N LEU A 513 12.10 -16.51 -6.13
CA LEU A 513 11.81 -15.30 -5.35
C LEU A 513 10.94 -15.61 -4.13
N GLY A 514 9.87 -16.39 -4.28
CA GLY A 514 9.01 -16.80 -3.18
C GLY A 514 9.74 -17.58 -2.08
N GLY A 515 10.66 -18.46 -2.47
CA GLY A 515 11.53 -19.19 -1.54
C GLY A 515 12.47 -18.25 -0.78
N ALA A 516 13.09 -17.30 -1.47
CA ALA A 516 13.97 -16.29 -0.90
C ALA A 516 13.24 -15.37 0.08
N LEU A 517 12.06 -14.88 -0.30
CA LEU A 517 11.20 -14.06 0.56
C LEU A 517 10.78 -14.81 1.82
N GLN A 518 10.31 -16.05 1.68
CA GLN A 518 9.88 -16.89 2.82
C GLN A 518 11.01 -17.13 3.80
N ALA A 519 12.21 -17.46 3.32
CA ALA A 519 13.38 -17.69 4.16
C ALA A 519 13.78 -16.42 4.90
N THR A 520 13.84 -15.28 4.18
CA THR A 520 14.24 -14.00 4.72
C THR A 520 13.25 -13.48 5.77
N LEU A 521 11.95 -13.54 5.47
CA LEU A 521 10.90 -13.13 6.41
C LEU A 521 10.89 -13.98 7.68
N ARG A 522 11.12 -15.29 7.56
CA ARG A 522 11.23 -16.19 8.71
C ARG A 522 12.35 -15.77 9.67
N ASP A 523 13.50 -15.39 9.13
CA ASP A 523 14.63 -14.95 9.93
C ASP A 523 14.34 -13.62 10.62
N LEU A 524 13.73 -12.66 9.91
CA LEU A 524 13.43 -11.35 10.44
C LEU A 524 12.31 -11.35 11.47
N THR A 525 11.25 -12.12 11.25
CA THR A 525 10.09 -12.18 12.17
C THR A 525 10.40 -12.84 13.52
N ARG A 526 11.54 -13.51 13.65
CA ARG A 526 12.04 -14.04 14.92
C ARG A 526 12.76 -13.00 15.78
N MET A 527 13.13 -11.87 15.21
CA MET A 527 13.82 -10.80 15.91
C MET A 527 12.84 -9.94 16.69
N SER A 528 13.28 -9.39 17.83
CA SER A 528 12.52 -8.33 18.49
C SER A 528 12.57 -7.04 17.65
N VAL A 529 11.53 -6.23 17.77
CA VAL A 529 11.43 -4.93 17.07
C VAL A 529 12.66 -4.06 17.34
N ASP A 530 13.12 -3.98 18.60
CA ASP A 530 14.29 -3.19 18.97
C ASP A 530 15.57 -3.69 18.29
N THR A 531 15.74 -5.00 18.17
CA THR A 531 16.89 -5.60 17.48
C THR A 531 16.82 -5.33 15.98
N LEU A 532 15.62 -5.40 15.38
CA LEU A 532 15.38 -5.12 13.98
C LEU A 532 15.75 -3.67 13.64
N LEU A 533 15.19 -2.71 14.40
CA LEU A 533 15.43 -1.28 14.19
C LEU A 533 16.91 -0.91 14.39
N ARG A 534 17.54 -1.42 15.44
CA ARG A 534 18.98 -1.19 15.68
C ARG A 534 19.85 -1.72 14.55
N ARG A 535 19.59 -2.93 14.03
CA ARG A 535 20.35 -3.50 12.92
C ARG A 535 20.11 -2.75 11.62
N ARG A 536 18.86 -2.33 11.33
CA ARG A 536 18.53 -1.50 10.17
C ARG A 536 19.26 -0.17 10.24
N TYR A 537 19.22 0.51 11.37
CA TYR A 537 19.95 1.76 11.59
C TYR A 537 21.46 1.58 11.36
N GLN A 538 22.07 0.56 11.96
CA GLN A 538 23.50 0.30 11.82
C GLN A 538 23.89 0.01 10.36
N LYS A 539 23.07 -0.76 9.63
CA LYS A 539 23.28 -1.06 8.21
C LYS A 539 23.47 0.23 7.41
N TYR A 540 22.49 1.11 7.43
CA TYR A 540 22.54 2.34 6.65
C TYR A 540 23.55 3.35 7.18
N ARG A 541 23.77 3.42 8.50
CA ARG A 541 24.77 4.30 9.12
C ARG A 541 26.20 3.94 8.73
N HIS A 542 26.46 2.69 8.37
CA HIS A 542 27.80 2.24 8.03
C HIS A 542 28.08 2.19 6.52
N ILE A 543 27.08 2.27 5.65
CA ILE A 543 27.28 2.40 4.20
C ILE A 543 28.07 3.69 3.93
N GLY A 544 29.17 3.59 3.17
CA GLY A 544 30.03 4.73 2.86
C GLY A 544 30.94 5.20 4.01
N LYS A 545 31.12 4.40 5.07
CA LYS A 545 32.02 4.77 6.16
C LYS A 545 33.48 4.83 5.68
N VAL A 546 34.07 6.02 5.69
CA VAL A 546 35.39 6.32 5.14
C VAL A 546 36.48 5.33 5.59
N GLY A 547 36.50 4.92 6.86
CA GLY A 547 37.49 3.98 7.37
C GLY A 547 37.46 2.55 6.82
N VAL A 548 36.33 2.13 6.18
CA VAL A 548 36.22 0.82 5.50
C VAL A 548 36.80 0.92 4.10
N TYR A 549 36.49 1.99 3.38
CA TYR A 549 36.98 2.22 2.01
C TYR A 549 38.45 2.57 1.96
N TRP A 550 38.99 3.30 2.96
CA TRP A 550 40.40 3.62 3.05
C TRP A 550 41.28 2.36 3.04
N ARG A 551 40.88 1.35 3.80
CA ARG A 551 41.63 0.08 3.83
C ARG A 551 41.58 -0.64 2.48
N GLN A 552 40.46 -0.56 1.76
CA GLN A 552 40.33 -1.17 0.42
C GLN A 552 41.16 -0.38 -0.62
N VAL A 553 41.12 0.94 -0.59
CA VAL A 553 41.91 1.81 -1.47
C VAL A 553 43.42 1.60 -1.22
N VAL A 554 43.85 1.66 0.04
CA VAL A 554 45.27 1.42 0.39
C VAL A 554 45.75 0.02 -0.02
N ARG A 555 44.88 -1.02 0.18
CA ARG A 555 45.21 -2.38 -0.24
C ARG A 555 45.31 -2.49 -1.78
N ARG A 556 44.45 -1.83 -2.50
CA ARG A 556 44.45 -1.81 -3.97
C ARG A 556 45.66 -1.05 -4.51
N GLU A 557 45.97 0.15 -4.01
CA GLU A 557 47.15 0.92 -4.41
C GLU A 557 48.44 0.17 -4.08
N MET A 558 48.48 -0.54 -2.92
CA MET A 558 49.63 -1.35 -2.54
C MET A 558 49.79 -2.55 -3.50
N GLN A 559 48.67 -3.19 -3.92
CA GLN A 559 48.71 -4.29 -4.89
C GLN A 559 49.16 -3.78 -6.26
N GLU A 560 48.64 -2.66 -6.75
CA GLU A 560 49.06 -2.05 -8.02
C GLU A 560 50.55 -1.66 -8.00
N LEU A 561 51.09 -1.19 -6.86
CA LEU A 561 52.52 -0.93 -6.68
C LEU A 561 53.34 -2.23 -6.68
N LEU A 562 52.88 -3.30 -6.05
CA LEU A 562 53.54 -4.60 -6.03
C LEU A 562 53.60 -5.19 -7.44
N ASP A 563 52.46 -5.17 -8.15
CA ASP A 563 52.34 -5.68 -9.53
C ASP A 563 53.28 -4.89 -10.48
N ALA A 564 53.37 -3.56 -10.31
CA ALA A 564 54.28 -2.72 -11.10
C ALA A 564 55.75 -3.00 -10.79
N LEU A 565 56.08 -3.28 -9.51
CA LEU A 565 57.42 -3.68 -9.10
C LEU A 565 57.79 -5.05 -9.65
N GLU A 566 56.88 -6.01 -9.60
CA GLU A 566 57.08 -7.36 -10.14
C GLU A 566 57.30 -7.32 -11.64
N GLN A 567 56.50 -6.54 -12.36
CA GLN A 567 56.72 -6.33 -13.81
C GLN A 567 58.06 -5.69 -14.15
N ARG A 568 58.56 -4.75 -13.31
CA ARG A 568 59.87 -4.14 -13.47
C ARG A 568 61.00 -5.12 -13.19
N LEU A 569 60.84 -6.02 -12.21
CA LEU A 569 61.81 -7.07 -11.91
C LEU A 569 61.87 -8.11 -13.00
N LEU A 570 60.72 -8.58 -13.52
CA LEU A 570 60.64 -9.53 -14.65
C LEU A 570 61.27 -8.95 -15.92
N ARG A 571 61.11 -7.65 -16.23
CA ARG A 571 61.77 -6.98 -17.34
C ARG A 571 63.29 -6.88 -17.16
N ARG A 572 63.81 -6.81 -15.92
CA ARG A 572 65.27 -6.84 -15.65
C ARG A 572 65.86 -8.24 -15.77
N GLU A 573 65.13 -9.29 -15.39
CA GLU A 573 65.60 -10.68 -15.52
C GLU A 573 65.59 -11.19 -16.99
N HIS A 574 64.75 -10.61 -17.87
CA HIS A 574 64.70 -10.99 -19.29
C HIS A 574 65.59 -10.14 -20.20
N GLY A 575 66.55 -9.40 -19.66
CA GLY A 575 67.69 -8.85 -20.41
C GLY A 575 67.35 -7.77 -21.46
N ALA A 576 66.25 -7.01 -21.26
CA ALA A 576 66.02 -5.83 -22.08
C ALA A 576 66.93 -4.71 -21.63
N GLY A 577 68.04 -4.53 -22.34
CA GLY A 577 69.01 -3.45 -22.11
C GLY A 577 68.40 -2.07 -22.31
N PRO A 578 69.10 -1.01 -21.83
CA PRO A 578 68.53 0.34 -21.87
C PRO A 578 68.34 0.82 -23.32
N ASP A 579 67.15 1.34 -23.53
CA ASP A 579 66.60 1.90 -24.77
C ASP A 579 67.63 2.80 -25.53
N GLU A 580 68.00 2.45 -26.76
CA GLU A 580 68.81 3.25 -27.67
C GLU A 580 68.11 4.51 -28.19
N ASP A 581 66.97 4.86 -27.69
CA ASP A 581 66.14 5.97 -28.19
C ASP A 581 66.44 7.35 -27.56
N VAL A 582 67.46 7.46 -26.70
CA VAL A 582 67.88 8.75 -26.08
C VAL A 582 68.96 9.48 -26.87
N ARG A 583 69.53 8.89 -27.95
CA ARG A 583 70.62 9.52 -28.72
C ARG A 583 70.19 10.27 -29.99
N ARG A 584 68.93 10.43 -30.31
CA ARG A 584 68.47 11.17 -31.51
C ARG A 584 67.83 12.54 -31.25
N ARG A 585 68.01 13.12 -30.07
CA ARG A 585 67.52 14.48 -29.80
C ARG A 585 68.61 15.37 -29.22
N LYS A 586 69.75 15.51 -29.92
CA LYS A 586 70.67 16.62 -29.78
C LYS A 586 71.38 16.83 -31.14
N ASP A 587 70.76 17.56 -32.01
CA ASP A 587 71.46 18.43 -32.97
C ASP A 587 70.47 19.54 -33.37
N PRO A 588 70.70 20.78 -32.91
CA PRO A 588 70.03 21.94 -33.46
C PRO A 588 71.03 22.66 -34.38
N ALA A 589 70.94 22.54 -35.67
CA ALA A 589 71.38 23.54 -36.64
C ALA A 589 71.27 22.99 -38.06
N ALA A 590 70.46 23.61 -38.82
CA ALA A 590 70.61 24.02 -40.20
C ALA A 590 69.33 23.90 -41.00
N GLN A 591 68.88 25.08 -41.32
CA GLN A 591 67.98 25.52 -42.40
C GLN A 591 66.49 25.33 -42.17
#